data_cd148e64275aa5bce7de72513a6dbad6
#
_entry.id   cd148e64275aa5bce7de72513a6dbad6
#
_cell.length_a   1.000
_cell.length_b   1.000
_cell.length_c   1.000
_cell.angle_alpha   90.00
_cell.angle_beta   90.00
_cell.angle_gamma   90.00
#
_symmetry.space_group_name_H-M   'P 1'
#
loop_
_entity.id
_entity.type
_entity.pdbx_description
1 polymer ?
#
loop_
_entity_poly.entity_id
_entity_poly.type
_entity_poly.pdbx_seq_one_letter_code
_entity_poly.pdbx_strand_id
1 'polypeptide(L)'
;MDNKTTKVEIISKTLGDIKIDNVVSYDFISGAIGIVSIEEGKRIIDSFYLKDIIEFATPGKIDDPTGIVPVTVEVTLNDGKKITIPDVLKSAMNEYGYIVFSQYTMIEEDSSIITMDRHFFEEKVIRIRTIQNIKSQEVVEDSKKDSIISDIQETPEVETEVVE
;
A
#
# COMPACT_ATOMS: atom_id res chain seq x y z
N MET A 1 -27.92 9.17 -11.87
CA MET A 1 -26.65 8.42 -11.80
C MET A 1 -25.59 9.42 -11.38
N ASP A 2 -25.16 9.35 -10.14
CA ASP A 2 -24.05 10.17 -9.66
C ASP A 2 -22.80 9.66 -10.37
N ASN A 3 -22.34 10.39 -11.38
CA ASN A 3 -21.02 10.18 -11.97
C ASN A 3 -20.00 10.55 -10.91
N LYS A 4 -19.57 9.57 -10.13
CA LYS A 4 -18.49 9.73 -9.16
C LYS A 4 -17.24 10.07 -9.96
N THR A 5 -16.96 11.35 -10.12
CA THR A 5 -15.74 11.82 -10.79
C THR A 5 -14.56 11.51 -9.89
N THR A 6 -13.50 11.00 -10.48
CA THR A 6 -12.26 10.63 -9.78
C THR A 6 -11.16 11.62 -10.13
N LYS A 7 -10.10 11.58 -9.35
CA LYS A 7 -8.90 12.37 -9.58
C LYS A 7 -7.77 11.44 -9.98
N VAL A 8 -6.99 11.82 -10.99
CA VAL A 8 -5.77 11.11 -11.39
C VAL A 8 -4.57 12.03 -11.21
N GLU A 9 -3.50 11.52 -10.63
CA GLU A 9 -2.24 12.23 -10.47
C GLU A 9 -1.18 11.54 -11.33
N ILE A 10 -0.40 12.34 -12.09
CA ILE A 10 0.66 11.85 -12.97
C ILE A 10 1.94 12.59 -12.61
N ILE A 11 3.03 11.86 -12.44
CA ILE A 11 4.38 12.43 -12.38
C ILE A 11 5.06 12.15 -13.72
N SER A 12 5.27 13.20 -14.50
CA SER A 12 5.93 13.14 -15.80
C SER A 12 7.37 13.65 -15.70
N LYS A 13 8.26 13.07 -16.49
CA LYS A 13 9.65 13.55 -16.60
C LYS A 13 9.75 14.94 -17.18
N THR A 14 8.90 15.24 -18.16
CA THR A 14 8.95 16.48 -18.94
C THR A 14 8.02 17.53 -18.39
N LEU A 15 6.80 17.14 -17.94
CA LEU A 15 5.75 18.08 -17.54
C LEU A 15 5.67 18.27 -16.02
N GLY A 16 6.37 17.45 -15.23
CA GLY A 16 6.30 17.49 -13.76
C GLY A 16 5.02 16.85 -13.22
N ASP A 17 4.52 17.38 -12.10
CA ASP A 17 3.35 16.86 -11.41
C ASP A 17 2.07 17.42 -12.05
N ILE A 18 1.23 16.53 -12.55
CA ILE A 18 -0.04 16.86 -13.22
C ILE A 18 -1.17 16.26 -12.39
N LYS A 19 -2.20 17.06 -12.13
CA LYS A 19 -3.43 16.64 -11.47
C LYS A 19 -4.60 16.87 -12.39
N ILE A 20 -5.38 15.83 -12.64
CA ILE A 20 -6.57 15.87 -13.49
C ILE A 20 -7.76 15.53 -12.61
N ASP A 21 -8.64 16.50 -12.43
CA ASP A 21 -9.89 16.34 -11.70
C ASP A 21 -11.03 15.95 -12.65
N ASN A 22 -12.16 15.53 -12.09
CA ASN A 22 -13.37 15.16 -12.85
C ASN A 22 -13.13 14.09 -13.92
N VAL A 23 -12.22 13.14 -13.64
CA VAL A 23 -11.94 12.02 -14.52
C VAL A 23 -13.11 11.04 -14.49
N VAL A 24 -13.64 10.72 -15.66
CA VAL A 24 -14.75 9.76 -15.85
C VAL A 24 -14.26 8.39 -16.29
N SER A 25 -13.12 8.33 -16.98
CA SER A 25 -12.47 7.08 -17.36
C SER A 25 -11.00 7.30 -17.73
N TYR A 26 -10.21 6.26 -17.65
CA TYR A 26 -8.87 6.19 -18.22
C TYR A 26 -8.66 4.83 -18.86
N ASP A 27 -7.81 4.76 -19.88
CA ASP A 27 -7.49 3.52 -20.57
C ASP A 27 -6.04 3.53 -21.06
N PHE A 28 -5.46 2.34 -21.18
CA PHE A 28 -4.14 2.15 -21.75
C PHE A 28 -4.28 1.95 -23.25
N ILE A 29 -3.77 2.91 -24.01
CA ILE A 29 -3.68 2.86 -25.47
C ILE A 29 -2.22 2.59 -25.81
N SER A 30 -1.94 1.84 -26.86
CA SER A 30 -0.58 1.47 -27.28
C SER A 30 0.48 2.56 -27.00
N GLY A 31 1.30 2.35 -25.95
CA GLY A 31 2.36 3.27 -25.54
C GLY A 31 1.91 4.58 -24.87
N ALA A 32 0.64 4.72 -24.50
CA ALA A 32 0.10 5.91 -23.81
C ALA A 32 -0.99 5.52 -22.82
N ILE A 33 -1.27 6.41 -21.87
CA ILE A 33 -2.50 6.41 -21.07
C ILE A 33 -3.40 7.53 -21.58
N GLY A 34 -4.63 7.19 -21.97
CA GLY A 34 -5.69 8.13 -22.32
C GLY A 34 -6.56 8.40 -21.10
N ILE A 35 -6.77 9.65 -20.73
CA ILE A 35 -7.61 10.07 -19.62
C ILE A 35 -8.75 10.92 -20.14
N VAL A 36 -9.97 10.58 -19.79
CA VAL A 36 -11.17 11.32 -20.16
C VAL A 36 -11.67 12.07 -18.94
N SER A 37 -11.73 13.39 -19.02
CA SER A 37 -12.29 14.27 -18.00
C SER A 37 -13.43 15.11 -18.53
N ILE A 38 -14.17 15.75 -17.61
CA ILE A 38 -15.23 16.72 -17.96
C ILE A 38 -14.89 18.05 -17.31
N GLU A 39 -14.67 19.07 -18.13
CA GLU A 39 -14.42 20.44 -17.69
C GLU A 39 -15.40 21.39 -18.36
N GLU A 40 -16.09 22.21 -17.57
CA GLU A 40 -17.07 23.20 -18.05
C GLU A 40 -18.10 22.62 -19.05
N GLY A 41 -18.54 21.36 -18.83
CA GLY A 41 -19.48 20.67 -19.71
C GLY A 41 -18.86 20.13 -21.02
N LYS A 42 -17.56 20.21 -21.18
CA LYS A 42 -16.82 19.65 -22.32
C LYS A 42 -16.12 18.36 -21.91
N ARG A 43 -16.14 17.39 -22.83
CA ARG A 43 -15.34 16.17 -22.71
C ARG A 43 -13.94 16.47 -23.22
N ILE A 44 -12.95 16.26 -22.36
CA ILE A 44 -11.53 16.42 -22.67
C ILE A 44 -10.90 15.03 -22.68
N ILE A 45 -10.00 14.79 -23.63
CA ILE A 45 -9.22 13.56 -23.72
C ILE A 45 -7.74 13.94 -23.74
N ASP A 46 -7.05 13.66 -22.66
CA ASP A 46 -5.61 13.81 -22.53
C ASP A 46 -4.91 12.50 -22.76
N SER A 47 -3.79 12.52 -23.46
CA SER A 47 -2.98 11.33 -23.73
C SER A 47 -1.54 11.57 -23.27
N PHE A 48 -1.06 10.76 -22.36
CA PHE A 48 0.31 10.82 -21.81
C PHE A 48 1.09 9.60 -22.28
N TYR A 49 2.24 9.83 -22.91
CA TYR A 49 3.10 8.74 -23.36
C TYR A 49 3.80 8.06 -22.20
N LEU A 50 3.68 6.75 -22.12
CA LEU A 50 4.20 5.93 -21.01
C LEU A 50 5.71 6.08 -20.80
N LYS A 51 6.48 6.31 -21.89
CA LYS A 51 7.93 6.57 -21.79
C LYS A 51 8.28 7.78 -20.94
N ASP A 52 7.35 8.74 -20.81
CA ASP A 52 7.55 10.00 -20.10
C ASP A 52 6.94 9.98 -18.69
N ILE A 53 6.08 9.03 -18.38
CA ILE A 53 5.46 8.86 -17.08
C ILE A 53 6.45 8.15 -16.14
N ILE A 54 6.68 8.72 -14.96
CA ILE A 54 7.42 8.09 -13.85
C ILE A 54 6.46 7.28 -12.99
N GLU A 55 5.34 7.91 -12.62
CA GLU A 55 4.30 7.36 -11.77
C GLU A 55 2.95 7.93 -12.17
N PHE A 56 1.89 7.15 -12.06
CA PHE A 56 0.53 7.69 -12.04
C PHE A 56 -0.25 7.08 -10.89
N ALA A 57 -1.17 7.84 -10.31
CA ALA A 57 -1.95 7.43 -9.16
C ALA A 57 -3.45 7.57 -9.45
N THR A 58 -4.20 6.54 -9.09
CA THR A 58 -5.65 6.46 -9.26
C THR A 58 -6.30 6.05 -7.95
N PRO A 59 -7.53 6.50 -7.65
CA PRO A 59 -8.27 5.96 -6.53
C PRO A 59 -8.54 4.47 -6.68
N GLY A 60 -8.39 3.72 -5.59
CA GLY A 60 -8.71 2.31 -5.48
C GLY A 60 -9.60 2.03 -4.27
N LYS A 61 -10.03 0.78 -4.10
CA LYS A 61 -10.83 0.34 -2.97
C LYS A 61 -10.45 -1.08 -2.55
N ILE A 62 -10.42 -1.31 -1.24
CA ILE A 62 -10.28 -2.64 -0.64
C ILE A 62 -11.55 -2.89 0.18
N ASP A 63 -12.38 -3.85 -0.26
CA ASP A 63 -13.67 -4.15 0.36
C ASP A 63 -13.51 -4.95 1.65
N ASP A 64 -12.51 -5.85 1.74
CA ASP A 64 -12.19 -6.61 2.94
C ASP A 64 -10.73 -6.37 3.37
N PRO A 65 -10.49 -5.47 4.32
CA PRO A 65 -9.16 -5.19 4.85
C PRO A 65 -8.72 -6.15 5.96
N THR A 66 -9.48 -7.19 6.28
CA THR A 66 -9.21 -8.11 7.40
C THR A 66 -7.82 -8.74 7.28
N GLY A 67 -7.01 -8.62 8.33
CA GLY A 67 -5.66 -9.20 8.38
C GLY A 67 -4.59 -8.46 7.59
N ILE A 68 -4.92 -7.32 6.99
CA ILE A 68 -3.94 -6.48 6.29
C ILE A 68 -3.13 -5.67 7.30
N VAL A 69 -1.81 -5.80 7.23
CA VAL A 69 -0.87 -5.00 8.03
C VAL A 69 -0.20 -3.98 7.12
N PRO A 70 -0.34 -2.68 7.40
CA PRO A 70 0.30 -1.64 6.61
C PRO A 70 1.84 -1.75 6.67
N VAL A 71 2.49 -1.50 5.54
CA VAL A 71 3.95 -1.49 5.43
C VAL A 71 4.42 -0.20 4.76
N THR A 72 5.66 0.20 4.98
CA THR A 72 6.30 1.26 4.20
C THR A 72 7.06 0.62 3.04
N VAL A 73 6.90 1.14 1.84
CA VAL A 73 7.61 0.69 0.64
C VAL A 73 8.54 1.80 0.14
N GLU A 74 9.79 1.44 -0.11
CA GLU A 74 10.76 2.29 -0.79
C GLU A 74 10.99 1.76 -2.21
N VAL A 75 10.69 2.58 -3.21
CA VAL A 75 10.93 2.28 -4.62
C VAL A 75 12.15 3.06 -5.09
N THR A 76 13.15 2.38 -5.63
CA THR A 76 14.30 3.01 -6.27
C THR A 76 14.18 2.86 -7.78
N LEU A 77 14.21 3.99 -8.48
CA LEU A 77 14.12 4.04 -9.93
C LEU A 77 15.50 3.94 -10.58
N ASN A 78 15.52 3.63 -11.88
CA ASN A 78 16.74 3.47 -12.67
C ASN A 78 17.59 4.75 -12.82
N ASP A 79 17.00 5.92 -12.57
CA ASP A 79 17.70 7.21 -12.50
C ASP A 79 18.28 7.52 -11.09
N GLY A 80 18.12 6.59 -10.15
CA GLY A 80 18.57 6.72 -8.76
C GLY A 80 17.59 7.44 -7.84
N LYS A 81 16.47 7.95 -8.34
CA LYS A 81 15.42 8.57 -7.51
C LYS A 81 14.82 7.53 -6.57
N LYS A 82 14.62 7.91 -5.31
CA LYS A 82 13.95 7.09 -4.30
C LYS A 82 12.60 7.71 -3.95
N ILE A 83 11.58 6.87 -3.90
CA ILE A 83 10.22 7.25 -3.54
C ILE A 83 9.81 6.39 -2.36
N THR A 84 9.38 7.02 -1.27
CA THR A 84 8.87 6.33 -0.07
C THR A 84 7.36 6.43 -0.04
N ILE A 85 6.69 5.30 0.08
CA ILE A 85 5.24 5.18 0.13
C ILE A 85 4.88 4.59 1.50
N PRO A 86 4.37 5.39 2.43
CA PRO A 86 3.90 4.90 3.73
C PRO A 86 2.53 4.21 3.59
N ASP A 87 2.18 3.42 4.58
CA ASP A 87 0.86 2.82 4.76
C ASP A 87 0.35 2.05 3.53
N VAL A 88 1.24 1.30 2.88
CA VAL A 88 0.89 0.41 1.77
C VAL A 88 0.19 -0.83 2.33
N LEU A 89 -1.01 -1.08 1.86
CA LEU A 89 -1.87 -2.20 2.28
C LEU A 89 -1.74 -3.41 1.37
N LYS A 90 -1.49 -3.18 0.08
CA LYS A 90 -1.39 -4.23 -0.94
C LYS A 90 -0.38 -3.83 -2.01
N SER A 91 0.30 -4.83 -2.55
CA SER A 91 1.13 -4.69 -3.75
C SER A 91 0.75 -5.77 -4.76
N ALA A 92 0.75 -5.42 -6.03
CA ALA A 92 0.46 -6.33 -7.13
C ALA A 92 1.22 -5.89 -8.39
N MET A 93 1.35 -6.79 -9.35
CA MET A 93 1.72 -6.46 -10.72
C MET A 93 0.47 -6.62 -11.58
N ASN A 94 0.17 -5.64 -12.40
CA ASN A 94 -0.96 -5.73 -13.31
C ASN A 94 -0.54 -6.33 -14.67
N GLU A 95 -1.53 -6.65 -15.52
CA GLU A 95 -1.33 -7.25 -16.84
C GLU A 95 -0.56 -6.36 -17.84
N TYR A 96 -0.42 -5.07 -17.54
CA TYR A 96 0.30 -4.09 -18.38
C TYR A 96 1.75 -3.86 -17.94
N GLY A 97 2.27 -4.65 -16.98
CA GLY A 97 3.64 -4.50 -16.49
C GLY A 97 3.84 -3.33 -15.52
N TYR A 98 2.78 -2.91 -14.81
CA TYR A 98 2.91 -1.95 -13.71
C TYR A 98 2.97 -2.67 -12.38
N ILE A 99 3.85 -2.17 -11.52
CA ILE A 99 3.86 -2.49 -10.11
C ILE A 99 2.93 -1.50 -9.41
N VAL A 100 1.92 -1.99 -8.74
CA VAL A 100 0.88 -1.20 -8.09
C VAL A 100 1.01 -1.30 -6.58
N PHE A 101 1.04 -0.17 -5.90
CA PHE A 101 1.02 -0.06 -4.44
C PHE A 101 -0.26 0.64 -4.00
N SER A 102 -1.16 -0.08 -3.34
CA SER A 102 -2.40 0.47 -2.78
C SER A 102 -2.09 1.11 -1.42
N GLN A 103 -1.95 2.44 -1.42
CA GLN A 103 -1.69 3.24 -0.23
C GLN A 103 -2.99 3.60 0.46
N TYR A 104 -3.05 3.45 1.79
CA TYR A 104 -4.19 3.84 2.61
C TYR A 104 -4.52 5.33 2.47
N THR A 105 -5.80 5.65 2.38
CA THR A 105 -6.30 7.04 2.40
C THR A 105 -7.32 7.25 3.50
N MET A 106 -8.40 6.45 3.54
CA MET A 106 -9.46 6.55 4.55
C MET A 106 -10.27 5.26 4.65
N ILE A 107 -11.06 5.15 5.71
CA ILE A 107 -12.06 4.08 5.89
C ILE A 107 -13.43 4.66 5.55
N GLU A 108 -14.24 3.91 4.78
CA GLU A 108 -15.65 4.22 4.54
C GLU A 108 -16.56 3.64 5.65
N GLU A 109 -17.84 4.07 5.69
CA GLU A 109 -18.82 3.62 6.69
C GLU A 109 -19.09 2.10 6.63
N ASP A 110 -18.94 1.48 5.47
CA ASP A 110 -19.07 0.03 5.26
C ASP A 110 -17.83 -0.78 5.67
N SER A 111 -16.86 -0.14 6.32
CA SER A 111 -15.54 -0.69 6.70
C SER A 111 -14.61 -1.02 5.54
N SER A 112 -14.96 -0.67 4.31
CA SER A 112 -14.02 -0.73 3.21
C SER A 112 -12.97 0.39 3.31
N ILE A 113 -11.82 0.17 2.69
CA ILE A 113 -10.73 1.16 2.68
C ILE A 113 -10.63 1.77 1.29
N ILE A 114 -10.64 3.10 1.24
CA ILE A 114 -10.25 3.84 0.05
C ILE A 114 -8.73 3.94 0.01
N THR A 115 -8.17 3.59 -1.12
CA THR A 115 -6.74 3.64 -1.39
C THR A 115 -6.41 4.66 -2.48
N MET A 116 -5.16 5.06 -2.53
CA MET A 116 -4.52 5.65 -3.69
C MET A 116 -3.61 4.59 -4.30
N ASP A 117 -3.98 4.09 -5.46
CA ASP A 117 -3.21 3.07 -6.16
C ASP A 117 -2.12 3.75 -6.99
N ARG A 118 -0.87 3.59 -6.56
CA ARG A 118 0.32 4.19 -7.17
C ARG A 118 0.97 3.19 -8.09
N HIS A 119 1.06 3.54 -9.37
CA HIS A 119 1.51 2.67 -10.44
C HIS A 119 2.90 3.07 -10.93
N PHE A 120 3.82 2.12 -10.96
CA PHE A 120 5.19 2.27 -11.44
C PHE A 120 5.48 1.30 -12.57
N PHE A 121 6.19 1.74 -13.59
CA PHE A 121 6.67 0.83 -14.64
C PHE A 121 7.74 -0.10 -14.11
N GLU A 122 7.59 -1.40 -14.32
CA GLU A 122 8.58 -2.40 -13.93
C GLU A 122 9.96 -2.07 -14.50
N GLU A 123 10.05 -1.72 -15.78
CA GLU A 123 11.33 -1.39 -16.44
C GLU A 123 12.07 -0.17 -15.87
N LYS A 124 11.37 0.69 -15.08
CA LYS A 124 11.95 1.86 -14.44
C LYS A 124 12.35 1.60 -12.98
N VAL A 125 11.92 0.48 -12.41
CA VAL A 125 12.17 0.12 -11.01
C VAL A 125 13.37 -0.81 -10.94
N ILE A 126 14.40 -0.42 -10.18
CA ILE A 126 15.58 -1.29 -9.96
C ILE A 126 15.57 -1.94 -8.57
N ARG A 127 14.79 -1.41 -7.63
CA ARG A 127 14.71 -1.97 -6.27
C ARG A 127 13.40 -1.60 -5.61
N ILE A 128 12.82 -2.58 -4.91
CA ILE A 128 11.73 -2.39 -3.97
C ILE A 128 12.21 -2.89 -2.60
N ARG A 129 12.01 -2.08 -1.57
CA ARG A 129 12.29 -2.44 -0.18
C ARG A 129 11.01 -2.27 0.63
N THR A 130 10.58 -3.32 1.29
CA THR A 130 9.43 -3.30 2.20
C THR A 130 9.94 -3.23 3.64
N ILE A 131 9.38 -2.31 4.42
CA ILE A 131 9.71 -2.09 5.82
C ILE A 131 8.45 -2.32 6.63
N GLN A 132 8.50 -3.31 7.52
CA GLN A 132 7.41 -3.65 8.44
C GLN A 132 7.84 -3.36 9.88
N ASN A 133 6.97 -2.71 10.66
CA ASN A 133 7.20 -2.50 12.09
C ASN A 133 6.82 -3.76 12.87
N ILE A 134 7.80 -4.43 13.47
CA ILE A 134 7.61 -5.68 14.23
C ILE A 134 7.20 -5.43 15.70
N LYS A 135 7.14 -4.17 16.13
CA LYS A 135 7.00 -3.79 17.57
C LYS A 135 5.74 -4.28 18.30
N SER A 136 4.80 -4.96 17.65
CA SER A 136 3.57 -5.44 18.29
C SER A 136 3.55 -6.95 18.62
N GLN A 137 4.53 -7.74 18.20
CA GLN A 137 4.53 -9.19 18.42
C GLN A 137 5.45 -9.66 19.52
N GLU A 138 6.52 -8.92 19.85
CA GLU A 138 7.48 -9.34 20.90
C GLU A 138 6.95 -9.18 22.33
N VAL A 139 5.98 -8.29 22.57
CA VAL A 139 5.42 -8.04 23.93
C VAL A 139 4.46 -9.16 24.39
N VAL A 140 3.92 -9.97 23.47
CA VAL A 140 2.97 -11.04 23.82
C VAL A 140 3.66 -12.36 24.13
N GLU A 141 4.86 -12.60 23.60
CA GLU A 141 5.60 -13.84 23.89
C GLU A 141 6.37 -13.78 25.20
N ASP A 142 6.90 -12.61 25.60
CA ASP A 142 7.59 -12.45 26.88
C ASP A 142 6.63 -12.51 28.10
N SER A 143 5.40 -11.99 27.95
CA SER A 143 4.40 -12.10 29.03
C SER A 143 3.87 -13.52 29.22
N LYS A 144 4.01 -14.42 28.25
CA LYS A 144 3.67 -15.85 28.41
C LYS A 144 4.81 -16.67 29.01
N LYS A 145 6.07 -16.25 28.88
CA LYS A 145 7.21 -16.92 29.51
C LYS A 145 7.27 -16.67 31.01
N ASP A 146 6.95 -15.46 31.44
CA ASP A 146 6.95 -15.14 32.89
C ASP A 146 5.80 -15.80 33.67
N SER A 147 4.68 -16.16 33.04
CA SER A 147 3.58 -16.88 33.67
C SER A 147 3.82 -18.39 33.80
N ILE A 148 4.80 -18.95 33.09
CA ILE A 148 5.14 -20.40 33.18
C ILE A 148 6.21 -20.67 34.26
N ILE A 149 6.99 -19.66 34.62
CA ILE A 149 8.07 -19.81 35.66
C ILE A 149 7.53 -19.70 37.09
N SER A 150 6.34 -19.10 37.31
CA SER A 150 5.74 -18.97 38.64
C SER A 150 5.03 -20.23 39.11
N ASP A 151 4.77 -21.22 38.26
CA ASP A 151 4.03 -22.44 38.65
C ASP A 151 4.94 -23.66 38.98
N ILE A 152 6.27 -23.49 39.05
CA ILE A 152 7.23 -24.60 39.31
C ILE A 152 7.94 -24.47 40.67
N GLN A 153 7.50 -23.63 41.58
CA GLN A 153 8.06 -23.57 42.94
C GLN A 153 7.01 -23.81 44.03
N GLU A 154 6.51 -25.05 44.11
CA GLU A 154 6.04 -25.65 45.37
C GLU A 154 6.13 -27.16 45.27
N THR A 155 7.29 -27.71 45.60
CA THR A 155 7.42 -29.12 46.06
C THR A 155 7.41 -29.13 47.59
N PRO A 156 6.53 -29.87 48.24
CA PRO A 156 6.53 -29.99 49.72
C PRO A 156 7.73 -30.82 50.19
N GLU A 157 8.41 -30.31 51.19
CA GLU A 157 9.42 -31.04 51.98
C GLU A 157 8.81 -32.31 52.56
N VAL A 158 9.41 -33.44 52.29
CA VAL A 158 9.11 -34.71 52.96
C VAL A 158 10.01 -34.76 54.21
N GLU A 159 9.41 -34.59 55.40
CA GLU A 159 10.02 -34.92 56.71
C GLU A 159 10.29 -36.41 56.76
N THR A 160 11.54 -36.80 56.86
CA THR A 160 11.94 -38.17 57.25
C THR A 160 12.00 -38.22 58.78
N GLU A 161 11.01 -38.85 59.46
CA GLU A 161 11.09 -39.32 60.82
C GLU A 161 12.10 -40.48 60.91
N VAL A 162 13.11 -40.30 61.80
CA VAL A 162 14.00 -41.35 62.23
C VAL A 162 13.34 -41.98 63.47
N VAL A 163 13.03 -43.27 63.40
CA VAL A 163 12.67 -44.08 64.58
C VAL A 163 13.83 -45.04 64.89
N GLU A 164 14.22 -45.05 66.15
CA GLU A 164 15.20 -45.93 66.75
C GLU A 164 14.97 -47.43 66.50
#